data_0eecd3a93ddc9a7d3c6d2e8588ff2346
#
_entry.id   0eecd3a93ddc9a7d3c6d2e8588ff2346
#
_cell.length_a   1.000
_cell.length_b   1.000
_cell.length_c   1.000
_cell.angle_alpha   90.00
_cell.angle_beta   90.00
_cell.angle_gamma   90.00
#
_symmetry.space_group_name_H-M   'P 1'
#
loop_
_entity.id
_entity.type
_entity.pdbx_description
1 polymer ?
#
loop_
_entity_poly.entity_id
_entity_poly.type
_entity_poly.pdbx_seq_one_letter_code
_entity_poly.pdbx_strand_id
1 'polypeptide(L)'
;MEKPSTKPKNPNFSSGPCSKRPGWSMDVLKDSPIGRSHRHKICKEKLNEAIVKSKKILQLPDSYLVGIMTGSNTGALESAMWSLLGYKGVDVLAWENFGKDWVIDILEQLKIKDV
;
A
#
# COMPACT_ATOMS: atom_id res chain seq x y z
N MET A 1 -1.09 7.09 19.06
CA MET A 1 0.32 6.61 18.96
C MET A 1 1.21 7.81 19.27
N GLU A 2 2.11 7.69 20.24
CA GLU A 2 3.00 8.78 20.60
C GLU A 2 4.17 8.84 19.61
N LYS A 3 4.65 10.05 19.34
CA LYS A 3 5.81 10.28 18.49
C LYS A 3 7.06 9.68 19.16
N PRO A 4 7.89 8.88 18.46
CA PRO A 4 9.13 8.38 19.01
C PRO A 4 10.04 9.51 19.50
N SER A 5 10.59 9.37 20.69
CA SER A 5 11.53 10.34 21.28
C SER A 5 12.96 10.19 20.75
N THR A 6 13.27 9.03 20.18
CA THR A 6 14.62 8.69 19.71
C THR A 6 14.63 8.57 18.19
N LYS A 7 15.58 9.23 17.54
CA LYS A 7 15.81 9.08 16.10
C LYS A 7 16.46 7.73 15.79
N PRO A 8 16.11 7.06 14.68
CA PRO A 8 16.78 5.86 14.26
C PRO A 8 18.25 6.13 13.90
N LYS A 9 19.12 5.17 14.12
CA LYS A 9 20.53 5.27 13.72
C LYS A 9 20.72 5.42 12.21
N ASN A 10 19.84 4.80 11.43
CA ASN A 10 19.78 4.94 9.97
C ASN A 10 18.39 5.42 9.59
N PRO A 11 18.24 6.71 9.26
CA PRO A 11 16.95 7.30 8.89
C PRO A 11 16.62 7.14 7.39
N ASN A 12 17.39 6.36 6.64
CA ASN A 12 17.19 6.18 5.20
C ASN A 12 15.98 5.28 4.94
N PHE A 13 14.85 5.91 4.72
CA PHE A 13 13.60 5.29 4.26
C PHE A 13 13.36 5.74 2.82
N SER A 14 13.92 5.03 1.87
CA SER A 14 13.65 5.30 0.46
C SER A 14 12.75 4.22 -0.13
N SER A 15 12.06 4.55 -1.19
CA SER A 15 11.46 3.53 -2.05
C SER A 15 12.56 2.72 -2.73
N GLY A 16 12.39 1.40 -2.81
CA GLY A 16 13.37 0.48 -3.35
C GLY A 16 14.01 -0.42 -2.29
N PRO A 17 15.17 -1.00 -2.56
CA PRO A 17 15.82 -1.94 -1.64
C PRO A 17 16.12 -1.29 -0.29
N CYS A 18 15.53 -1.82 0.77
CA CYS A 18 15.79 -1.39 2.13
C CYS A 18 16.62 -2.42 2.88
N SER A 19 17.36 -1.97 3.89
CA SER A 19 18.00 -2.89 4.83
C SER A 19 16.97 -3.79 5.49
N LYS A 20 17.29 -5.05 5.64
CA LYS A 20 16.44 -5.98 6.38
C LYS A 20 16.42 -5.60 7.87
N ARG A 21 15.33 -5.95 8.55
CA ARG A 21 15.22 -5.73 10.00
C ARG A 21 16.36 -6.43 10.76
N PRO A 22 16.77 -5.93 11.93
CA PRO A 22 17.71 -6.63 12.78
C PRO A 22 17.28 -8.08 13.04
N GLY A 23 18.25 -9.03 12.99
CA GLY A 23 17.99 -10.45 13.19
C GLY A 23 17.30 -11.17 12.01
N TRP A 24 17.13 -10.52 10.85
CA TRP A 24 16.64 -11.18 9.65
C TRP A 24 17.72 -12.11 9.08
N SER A 25 17.31 -13.31 8.68
CA SER A 25 18.13 -14.25 7.93
C SER A 25 17.29 -14.95 6.86
N MET A 26 17.94 -15.63 5.93
CA MET A 26 17.26 -16.43 4.91
C MET A 26 16.38 -17.55 5.49
N ASP A 27 16.61 -17.92 6.75
CA ASP A 27 15.85 -18.96 7.44
C ASP A 27 14.35 -18.67 7.52
N VAL A 28 13.97 -17.38 7.50
CA VAL A 28 12.55 -16.99 7.48
C VAL A 28 11.80 -17.47 6.22
N LEU A 29 12.54 -17.88 5.18
CA LEU A 29 12.00 -18.38 3.93
C LEU A 29 11.90 -19.90 3.85
N LYS A 30 12.45 -20.65 4.83
CA LYS A 30 12.47 -22.12 4.81
C LYS A 30 11.08 -22.73 4.66
N ASP A 31 10.09 -22.16 5.34
CA ASP A 31 8.71 -22.65 5.34
C ASP A 31 7.82 -21.91 4.31
N SER A 32 8.44 -21.18 3.38
CA SER A 32 7.70 -20.50 2.34
C SER A 32 7.06 -21.50 1.39
N PRO A 33 5.79 -21.31 0.98
CA PRO A 33 5.08 -22.24 0.08
C PRO A 33 5.55 -22.09 -1.37
N ILE A 34 6.86 -22.28 -1.62
CA ILE A 34 7.47 -22.16 -2.93
C ILE A 34 6.89 -23.21 -3.87
N GLY A 35 6.64 -22.84 -5.12
CA GLY A 35 6.07 -23.73 -6.14
C GLY A 35 4.58 -24.00 -5.96
N ARG A 36 3.89 -23.29 -5.08
CA ARG A 36 2.44 -23.38 -4.91
C ARG A 36 1.74 -22.19 -5.59
N SER A 37 0.58 -22.47 -6.16
CA SER A 37 -0.29 -21.40 -6.66
C SER A 37 -0.76 -20.51 -5.52
N HIS A 38 -0.88 -19.19 -5.76
CA HIS A 38 -1.51 -18.25 -4.82
C HIS A 38 -2.95 -18.65 -4.44
N ARG A 39 -3.60 -19.49 -5.25
CA ARG A 39 -4.95 -20.04 -4.98
C ARG A 39 -4.93 -21.26 -4.04
N HIS A 40 -3.76 -21.82 -3.75
CA HIS A 40 -3.63 -22.93 -2.81
C HIS A 40 -4.04 -22.46 -1.40
N LYS A 41 -4.62 -23.35 -0.60
CA LYS A 41 -5.14 -23.04 0.72
C LYS A 41 -4.11 -22.29 1.59
N ILE A 42 -2.91 -22.82 1.71
CA ILE A 42 -1.82 -22.23 2.50
C ILE A 42 -1.48 -20.79 2.02
N CYS A 43 -1.45 -20.57 0.69
CA CYS A 43 -1.13 -19.25 0.15
C CYS A 43 -2.25 -18.25 0.42
N LYS A 44 -3.52 -18.68 0.32
CA LYS A 44 -4.67 -17.85 0.70
C LYS A 44 -4.66 -17.49 2.19
N GLU A 45 -4.32 -18.45 3.05
CA GLU A 45 -4.18 -18.22 4.49
C GLU A 45 -3.09 -17.18 4.79
N LYS A 46 -1.92 -17.27 4.11
CA LYS A 46 -0.85 -16.30 4.24
C LYS A 46 -1.23 -14.90 3.74
N LEU A 47 -1.93 -14.81 2.63
CA LEU A 47 -2.46 -13.53 2.14
C LEU A 47 -3.48 -12.92 3.11
N ASN A 48 -4.40 -13.74 3.61
CA ASN A 48 -5.36 -13.29 4.61
C ASN A 48 -4.67 -12.84 5.91
N GLU A 49 -3.64 -13.55 6.35
CA GLU A 49 -2.82 -13.15 7.51
C GLU A 49 -2.20 -11.76 7.30
N ALA A 50 -1.68 -11.47 6.10
CA ALA A 50 -1.14 -10.16 5.77
C ALA A 50 -2.22 -9.07 5.87
N ILE A 51 -3.42 -9.31 5.34
CA ILE A 51 -4.56 -8.39 5.42
C ILE A 51 -4.95 -8.12 6.88
N VAL A 52 -5.13 -9.17 7.67
CA VAL A 52 -5.53 -9.05 9.09
C VAL A 52 -4.48 -8.29 9.89
N LYS A 53 -3.20 -8.61 9.70
CA LYS A 53 -2.10 -7.92 10.38
C LYS A 53 -2.01 -6.45 9.97
N SER A 54 -2.16 -6.13 8.69
CA SER A 54 -2.19 -4.74 8.19
C SER A 54 -3.33 -3.96 8.83
N LYS A 55 -4.54 -4.53 8.86
CA LYS A 55 -5.70 -3.91 9.50
C LYS A 55 -5.44 -3.62 10.98
N LYS A 56 -4.84 -4.57 11.70
CA LYS A 56 -4.49 -4.42 13.12
C LYS A 56 -3.43 -3.35 13.35
N ILE A 57 -2.34 -3.34 12.56
CA ILE A 57 -1.25 -2.37 12.68
C ILE A 57 -1.73 -0.95 12.41
N LEU A 58 -2.57 -0.79 11.38
CA LEU A 58 -3.17 0.49 11.01
C LEU A 58 -4.34 0.90 11.92
N GLN A 59 -4.73 0.06 12.88
CA GLN A 59 -5.84 0.30 13.82
C GLN A 59 -7.16 0.65 13.09
N LEU A 60 -7.42 -0.02 11.97
CA LEU A 60 -8.61 0.25 11.17
C LEU A 60 -9.87 -0.31 11.85
N PRO A 61 -10.99 0.43 11.81
CA PRO A 61 -12.28 -0.06 12.25
C PRO A 61 -12.71 -1.33 11.49
N ASP A 62 -13.57 -2.14 12.09
CA ASP A 62 -14.03 -3.39 11.48
C ASP A 62 -14.80 -3.18 10.17
N SER A 63 -15.44 -2.04 10.00
CA SER A 63 -16.13 -1.66 8.77
C SER A 63 -15.22 -1.36 7.57
N TYR A 64 -13.90 -1.17 7.81
CA TYR A 64 -12.95 -0.89 6.74
C TYR A 64 -12.50 -2.17 6.06
N LEU A 65 -12.42 -2.12 4.74
CA LEU A 65 -11.86 -3.19 3.92
C LEU A 65 -10.38 -2.92 3.64
N VAL A 66 -9.58 -3.97 3.68
CA VAL A 66 -8.18 -3.94 3.27
C VAL A 66 -8.00 -4.91 2.12
N GLY A 67 -7.47 -4.42 1.01
CA GLY A 67 -7.19 -5.22 -0.18
C GLY A 67 -5.70 -5.17 -0.53
N ILE A 68 -5.20 -6.26 -1.11
CA ILE A 68 -3.87 -6.32 -1.72
C ILE A 68 -4.06 -6.17 -3.22
N MET A 69 -3.52 -5.08 -3.77
CA MET A 69 -3.52 -4.85 -5.22
C MET A 69 -2.25 -5.41 -5.84
N THR A 70 -2.40 -6.01 -7.01
CA THR A 70 -1.27 -6.48 -7.82
C THR A 70 -0.62 -5.29 -8.54
N GLY A 71 0.70 -5.22 -8.55
CA GLY A 71 1.46 -4.17 -9.22
C GLY A 71 2.18 -3.24 -8.26
N SER A 72 2.03 -1.94 -8.47
CA SER A 72 2.71 -0.89 -7.70
C SER A 72 1.76 -0.09 -6.81
N ASN A 73 2.31 0.79 -5.96
CA ASN A 73 1.55 1.77 -5.22
C ASN A 73 0.71 2.67 -6.14
N THR A 74 1.30 3.08 -7.27
CA THR A 74 0.63 3.85 -8.31
C THR A 74 -0.61 3.12 -8.82
N GLY A 75 -0.48 1.84 -9.19
CA GLY A 75 -1.62 1.05 -9.66
C GLY A 75 -2.72 0.89 -8.61
N ALA A 76 -2.37 0.80 -7.32
CA ALA A 76 -3.35 0.76 -6.24
C ALA A 76 -4.10 2.09 -6.10
N LEU A 77 -3.38 3.22 -6.15
CA LEU A 77 -3.98 4.55 -6.09
C LEU A 77 -4.87 4.82 -7.31
N GLU A 78 -4.39 4.54 -8.51
CA GLU A 78 -5.16 4.69 -9.74
C GLU A 78 -6.45 3.86 -9.72
N SER A 79 -6.38 2.60 -9.29
CA SER A 79 -7.58 1.78 -9.13
C SER A 79 -8.61 2.41 -8.20
N ALA A 80 -8.16 3.05 -7.12
CA ALA A 80 -9.03 3.76 -6.21
C ALA A 80 -9.61 5.03 -6.86
N MET A 81 -8.77 5.82 -7.54
CA MET A 81 -9.19 7.03 -8.26
C MET A 81 -10.27 6.72 -9.30
N TRP A 82 -10.03 5.74 -10.18
CA TRP A 82 -10.98 5.33 -11.22
C TRP A 82 -12.29 4.76 -10.68
N SER A 83 -12.25 4.19 -9.48
CA SER A 83 -13.44 3.56 -8.87
C SER A 83 -14.27 4.52 -8.01
N LEU A 84 -13.63 5.53 -7.40
CA LEU A 84 -14.25 6.31 -6.32
C LEU A 84 -14.47 7.79 -6.66
N LEU A 85 -13.69 8.36 -7.59
CA LEU A 85 -13.80 9.78 -7.92
C LEU A 85 -14.91 10.07 -8.93
N GLY A 86 -15.39 11.31 -8.91
CA GLY A 86 -16.35 11.85 -9.89
C GLY A 86 -17.79 11.93 -9.41
N TYR A 87 -18.12 11.38 -8.24
CA TYR A 87 -19.45 11.54 -7.65
C TYR A 87 -19.64 12.91 -6.96
N LYS A 88 -18.55 13.45 -6.41
CA LYS A 88 -18.48 14.78 -5.78
C LYS A 88 -17.27 15.51 -6.33
N GLY A 89 -17.17 16.81 -6.04
CA GLY A 89 -15.97 17.60 -6.26
C GLY A 89 -14.76 16.99 -5.54
N VAL A 90 -13.59 17.23 -6.08
CA VAL A 90 -12.34 16.59 -5.62
C VAL A 90 -11.31 17.67 -5.30
N ASP A 91 -10.85 17.71 -4.06
CA ASP A 91 -9.65 18.48 -3.68
C ASP A 91 -8.42 17.59 -3.79
N VAL A 92 -7.42 18.01 -4.56
CA VAL A 92 -6.17 17.28 -4.75
C VAL A 92 -5.01 18.03 -4.14
N LEU A 93 -4.39 17.45 -3.13
CA LEU A 93 -3.20 17.99 -2.49
C LEU A 93 -1.96 17.33 -3.11
N ALA A 94 -1.20 18.07 -3.89
CA ALA A 94 -0.02 17.58 -4.60
C ALA A 94 1.16 18.54 -4.43
N TRP A 95 2.35 18.00 -4.13
CA TRP A 95 3.59 18.79 -3.91
C TRP A 95 4.85 18.11 -4.46
N GLU A 96 4.71 17.03 -5.22
CA GLU A 96 5.81 16.29 -5.83
C GLU A 96 5.36 15.65 -7.16
N ASN A 97 6.30 15.00 -7.88
CA ASN A 97 6.05 14.53 -9.24
C ASN A 97 4.91 13.53 -9.36
N PHE A 98 4.83 12.54 -8.48
CA PHE A 98 3.74 11.55 -8.52
C PHE A 98 2.38 12.19 -8.28
N GLY A 99 2.30 13.08 -7.29
CA GLY A 99 1.08 13.83 -7.02
C GLY A 99 0.66 14.68 -8.22
N LYS A 100 1.62 15.30 -8.93
CA LYS A 100 1.35 16.05 -10.16
C LYS A 100 0.77 15.14 -11.25
N ASP A 101 1.33 13.96 -11.46
CA ASP A 101 0.86 13.03 -12.46
C ASP A 101 -0.58 12.58 -12.17
N TRP A 102 -0.93 12.33 -10.91
CA TRP A 102 -2.32 12.03 -10.53
C TRP A 102 -3.27 13.20 -10.72
N VAL A 103 -2.83 14.45 -10.53
CA VAL A 103 -3.64 15.64 -10.91
C VAL A 103 -3.92 15.62 -12.40
N ILE A 104 -2.92 15.34 -13.24
CA ILE A 104 -3.09 15.22 -14.69
C ILE A 104 -4.10 14.12 -15.02
N ASP A 105 -3.99 12.95 -14.39
CA ASP A 105 -4.92 11.84 -14.60
C ASP A 105 -6.36 12.20 -14.24
N ILE A 106 -6.57 12.90 -13.14
CA ILE A 106 -7.89 13.37 -12.71
C ILE A 106 -8.49 14.33 -13.73
N LEU A 107 -7.70 15.29 -14.21
CA LEU A 107 -8.17 16.33 -15.12
C LEU A 107 -8.33 15.82 -16.57
N GLU A 108 -7.34 15.08 -17.07
CA GLU A 108 -7.26 14.75 -18.49
C GLU A 108 -7.83 13.37 -18.82
N GLN A 109 -7.66 12.38 -17.94
CA GLN A 109 -8.12 11.02 -18.17
C GLN A 109 -9.52 10.79 -17.60
N LEU A 110 -9.72 11.09 -16.33
CA LEU A 110 -11.03 11.01 -15.68
C LEU A 110 -11.95 12.16 -16.08
N LYS A 111 -11.39 13.28 -16.54
CA LYS A 111 -12.13 14.47 -17.00
C LYS A 111 -13.09 15.02 -15.94
N ILE A 112 -12.69 14.96 -14.68
CA ILE A 112 -13.46 15.53 -13.58
C ILE A 112 -13.39 17.05 -13.71
N LYS A 113 -14.55 17.72 -13.68
CA LYS A 113 -14.64 19.16 -13.90
C LYS A 113 -14.58 19.97 -12.61
N ASP A 114 -14.96 19.38 -11.51
CA ASP A 114 -15.00 20.00 -10.19
C ASP A 114 -13.81 19.50 -9.37
N VAL A 115 -12.66 20.14 -9.63
CA VAL A 115 -11.34 19.79 -9.01
C VAL A 115 -10.72 21.07 -8.45
#